data_83cc4dc64758e2b626729815fc74b609
#
_entry.id   83cc4dc64758e2b626729815fc74b609
#
_cell.length_a   1.000
_cell.length_b   1.000
_cell.length_c   1.000
_cell.angle_alpha   90.00
_cell.angle_beta   90.00
_cell.angle_gamma   90.00
#
_symmetry.space_group_name_H-M   'P 1'
#
loop_
_entity.id
_entity.type
_entity.pdbx_description
1 polymer ?
#
loop_
_entity_poly.entity_id
_entity_poly.type
_entity_poly.pdbx_seq_one_letter_code
_entity_poly.pdbx_strand_id
1 'polypeptide(L)'
;MNSLISYLKFWWLSKNEHGVHSPFVFDLITKCFYNSNTHSNYPLFQKDDAKIQFLVRLGLYFGYKNSYLDASIKTNFEHALNMHSVVEKFNTTEELINLSKLTLQLPSLICINIKTINIPVLLNFFKECHRDSIVLIPFLRKSKINYKSWNQLKSSTEVSVSIDTYNWGLLFFRTEQLKEHFTIRL
;
A
#
# COMPACT_ATOMS: atom_id res chain seq x y z
N MET A 1 -6.94 -10.31 -18.67
CA MET A 1 -7.22 -11.37 -17.66
C MET A 1 -8.71 -11.31 -17.41
N ASN A 2 -9.45 -12.46 -17.54
CA ASN A 2 -10.86 -12.43 -17.18
C ASN A 2 -10.97 -12.03 -15.71
N SER A 3 -11.54 -10.87 -15.42
CA SER A 3 -11.58 -10.30 -14.07
C SER A 3 -12.24 -11.22 -13.06
N LEU A 4 -13.27 -11.95 -13.50
CA LEU A 4 -14.02 -12.90 -12.67
C LEU A 4 -13.16 -14.09 -12.22
N ILE A 5 -12.43 -14.73 -13.14
CA ILE A 5 -11.55 -15.89 -12.83
C ILE A 5 -10.43 -15.44 -11.88
N SER A 6 -9.86 -14.26 -12.12
CA SER A 6 -8.82 -13.69 -11.25
C SER A 6 -9.35 -13.42 -9.84
N TYR A 7 -10.59 -12.91 -9.73
CA TYR A 7 -11.24 -12.64 -8.45
C TYR A 7 -11.58 -13.93 -7.71
N LEU A 8 -12.14 -14.94 -8.37
CA LEU A 8 -12.43 -16.24 -7.77
C LEU A 8 -11.17 -16.92 -7.24
N LYS A 9 -10.08 -16.90 -8.02
CA LYS A 9 -8.79 -17.42 -7.59
C LYS A 9 -8.25 -16.67 -6.36
N PHE A 10 -8.34 -15.34 -6.36
CA PHE A 10 -7.97 -14.54 -5.21
C PHE A 10 -8.82 -14.90 -3.99
N TRP A 11 -10.13 -14.96 -4.16
CA TRP A 11 -11.08 -15.25 -3.07
C TRP A 11 -10.79 -16.61 -2.43
N TRP A 12 -10.50 -17.61 -3.24
CA TRP A 12 -10.18 -18.96 -2.74
C TRP A 12 -8.84 -19.03 -1.98
N LEU A 13 -7.84 -18.24 -2.41
CA LEU A 13 -6.52 -18.19 -1.77
C LEU A 13 -6.47 -17.19 -0.60
N SER A 14 -7.44 -16.30 -0.49
CA SER A 14 -7.43 -15.24 0.52
C SER A 14 -7.85 -15.76 1.88
N LYS A 15 -7.22 -15.19 2.90
CA LYS A 15 -7.51 -15.45 4.32
C LYS A 15 -8.22 -14.25 4.93
N ASN A 16 -8.90 -14.48 6.04
CA ASN A 16 -9.35 -13.47 6.98
C ASN A 16 -8.37 -13.44 8.17
N GLU A 17 -8.72 -12.70 9.22
CA GLU A 17 -7.89 -12.56 10.44
C GLU A 17 -7.60 -13.90 11.11
N HIS A 18 -8.53 -14.86 11.10
CA HIS A 18 -8.35 -16.18 11.72
C HIS A 18 -7.29 -17.06 11.04
N GLY A 19 -6.95 -16.76 9.78
CA GLY A 19 -5.92 -17.48 9.04
C GLY A 19 -4.53 -16.83 9.10
N VAL A 20 -4.33 -15.81 9.95
CA VAL A 20 -3.08 -15.04 10.05
C VAL A 20 -2.42 -15.30 11.39
N HIS A 21 -1.15 -15.74 11.37
CA HIS A 21 -0.37 -16.01 12.57
C HIS A 21 0.61 -14.87 12.94
N SER A 22 0.79 -13.87 12.07
CA SER A 22 1.59 -12.69 12.37
C SER A 22 0.80 -11.72 13.25
N PRO A 23 1.25 -11.39 14.47
CA PRO A 23 0.56 -10.43 15.35
C PRO A 23 0.42 -9.05 14.69
N PHE A 24 1.46 -8.59 13.97
CA PHE A 24 1.43 -7.33 13.24
C PHE A 24 0.32 -7.32 12.18
N VAL A 25 0.24 -8.37 11.36
CA VAL A 25 -0.76 -8.44 10.28
C VAL A 25 -2.15 -8.65 10.85
N PHE A 26 -2.31 -9.42 11.94
CA PHE A 26 -3.58 -9.57 12.65
C PHE A 26 -4.09 -8.22 13.17
N ASP A 27 -3.24 -7.45 13.83
CA ASP A 27 -3.59 -6.11 14.33
C ASP A 27 -3.96 -5.16 13.18
N LEU A 28 -3.22 -5.20 12.09
CA LEU A 28 -3.50 -4.38 10.90
C LEU A 28 -4.87 -4.72 10.28
N ILE A 29 -5.21 -6.00 10.20
CA ILE A 29 -6.52 -6.42 9.68
C ILE A 29 -7.63 -5.97 10.61
N THR A 30 -7.54 -6.27 11.89
CA THR A 30 -8.63 -6.06 12.86
C THR A 30 -8.81 -4.59 13.23
N LYS A 31 -7.71 -3.85 13.44
CA LYS A 31 -7.75 -2.46 13.91
C LYS A 31 -7.76 -1.42 12.78
N CYS A 32 -7.33 -1.80 11.56
CA CYS A 32 -7.29 -0.90 10.41
C CYS A 32 -8.22 -1.34 9.29
N PHE A 33 -8.01 -2.53 8.69
CA PHE A 33 -8.72 -2.91 7.47
C PHE A 33 -10.23 -3.08 7.71
N TYR A 34 -10.61 -3.71 8.81
CA TYR A 34 -12.01 -4.00 9.15
C TYR A 34 -12.66 -2.93 10.06
N ASN A 35 -11.90 -1.91 10.45
CA ASN A 35 -12.44 -0.85 11.29
C ASN A 35 -13.42 0.03 10.50
N SER A 36 -14.71 -0.13 10.79
CA SER A 36 -15.80 0.66 10.19
C SER A 36 -16.08 1.99 10.92
N ASN A 37 -15.53 2.18 12.13
CA ASN A 37 -15.89 3.29 13.01
C ASN A 37 -15.25 4.64 12.64
N THR A 38 -14.33 4.67 11.68
CA THR A 38 -13.59 5.88 11.31
C THR A 38 -14.37 6.83 10.39
N HIS A 39 -15.60 6.49 10.01
CA HIS A 39 -16.33 7.20 8.95
C HIS A 39 -17.17 8.39 9.39
N SER A 40 -17.53 8.48 10.68
CA SER A 40 -18.44 9.54 11.17
C SER A 40 -17.85 10.95 11.09
N ASN A 41 -16.54 11.09 11.03
CA ASN A 41 -15.83 12.39 11.04
C ASN A 41 -15.38 12.87 9.65
N TYR A 42 -15.67 12.14 8.57
CA TYR A 42 -15.21 12.47 7.21
C TYR A 42 -16.36 12.57 6.21
N PRO A 43 -17.17 13.64 6.26
CA PRO A 43 -18.36 13.79 5.41
C PRO A 43 -18.04 13.98 3.91
N LEU A 44 -16.78 14.23 3.55
CA LEU A 44 -16.37 14.52 2.16
C LEU A 44 -16.27 13.29 1.25
N PHE A 45 -16.23 12.09 1.83
CA PHE A 45 -16.17 10.87 1.04
C PHE A 45 -17.53 10.19 1.07
N GLN A 46 -18.25 10.32 -0.02
CA GLN A 46 -19.51 9.59 -0.22
C GLN A 46 -19.27 8.10 0.05
N LYS A 47 -20.25 7.43 0.63
CA LYS A 47 -20.21 6.01 1.06
C LYS A 47 -19.71 5.02 -0.02
N ASP A 48 -19.59 5.45 -1.25
CA ASP A 48 -19.43 4.57 -2.41
C ASP A 48 -17.99 4.28 -2.84
N ASP A 49 -16.98 4.99 -2.34
CA ASP A 49 -15.59 4.69 -2.70
C ASP A 49 -14.82 3.96 -1.59
N ALA A 50 -15.04 2.65 -1.50
CA ALA A 50 -14.34 1.78 -0.55
C ALA A 50 -12.80 1.88 -0.63
N LYS A 51 -12.25 2.31 -1.78
CA LYS A 51 -10.80 2.49 -1.96
C LYS A 51 -10.30 3.71 -1.22
N ILE A 52 -11.06 4.81 -1.31
CA ILE A 52 -10.74 6.04 -0.56
C ILE A 52 -10.86 5.80 0.93
N GLN A 53 -11.93 5.13 1.36
CA GLN A 53 -12.12 4.76 2.77
C GLN A 53 -10.97 3.89 3.31
N PHE A 54 -10.47 2.96 2.50
CA PHE A 54 -9.31 2.14 2.86
C PHE A 54 -8.05 2.98 3.06
N LEU A 55 -7.80 3.94 2.15
CA LEU A 55 -6.65 4.82 2.22
C LEU A 55 -6.69 5.74 3.45
N VAL A 56 -7.87 6.28 3.76
CA VAL A 56 -8.11 7.08 4.97
C VAL A 56 -7.84 6.25 6.24
N ARG A 57 -8.35 5.00 6.30
CA ARG A 57 -8.08 4.10 7.44
C ARG A 57 -6.58 3.83 7.62
N LEU A 58 -5.85 3.60 6.53
CA LEU A 58 -4.39 3.43 6.57
C LEU A 58 -3.71 4.67 7.15
N GLY A 59 -4.05 5.85 6.64
CA GLY A 59 -3.48 7.11 7.12
C GLY A 59 -3.73 7.32 8.61
N LEU A 60 -4.95 7.08 9.08
CA LEU A 60 -5.32 7.19 10.50
C LEU A 60 -4.60 6.18 11.38
N TYR A 61 -4.51 4.94 10.93
CA TYR A 61 -3.91 3.86 11.72
C TYR A 61 -2.40 4.07 11.93
N PHE A 62 -1.68 4.46 10.87
CA PHE A 62 -0.24 4.63 10.94
C PHE A 62 0.19 6.05 11.36
N GLY A 63 -0.64 7.07 11.18
CA GLY A 63 -0.37 8.45 11.57
C GLY A 63 0.86 9.06 10.90
N TYR A 64 1.15 8.69 9.65
CA TYR A 64 2.28 9.24 8.92
C TYR A 64 2.14 10.75 8.69
N LYS A 65 3.22 11.48 8.94
CA LYS A 65 3.26 12.94 8.69
C LYS A 65 3.54 13.27 7.23
N ASN A 66 4.27 12.39 6.53
CA ASN A 66 4.65 12.58 5.13
C ASN A 66 4.09 11.44 4.28
N SER A 67 3.57 11.80 3.11
CA SER A 67 3.15 10.86 2.08
C SER A 67 3.69 11.27 0.73
N TYR A 68 4.12 10.29 -0.06
CA TYR A 68 4.58 10.49 -1.43
C TYR A 68 3.58 9.86 -2.39
N LEU A 69 3.10 10.63 -3.36
CA LEU A 69 2.06 10.21 -4.29
C LEU A 69 2.55 10.32 -5.74
N ASP A 70 2.54 9.22 -6.46
CA ASP A 70 2.73 9.23 -7.91
C ASP A 70 1.65 10.10 -8.58
N ALA A 71 2.08 11.13 -9.32
CA ALA A 71 1.21 12.14 -9.91
C ALA A 71 0.21 11.57 -10.94
N SER A 72 0.48 10.38 -11.48
CA SER A 72 -0.45 9.68 -12.38
C SER A 72 -1.65 9.02 -11.67
N ILE A 73 -1.63 9.01 -10.34
CA ILE A 73 -2.73 8.50 -9.51
C ILE A 73 -3.80 9.59 -9.35
N LYS A 74 -5.06 9.17 -9.27
CA LYS A 74 -6.20 10.07 -9.24
C LYS A 74 -6.17 11.07 -8.08
N THR A 75 -6.64 12.28 -8.32
CA THR A 75 -6.70 13.40 -7.36
C THR A 75 -7.45 13.09 -6.07
N ASN A 76 -8.47 12.21 -6.11
CA ASN A 76 -9.18 11.83 -4.89
C ASN A 76 -8.30 11.06 -3.88
N PHE A 77 -7.22 10.41 -4.33
CA PHE A 77 -6.25 9.78 -3.42
C PHE A 77 -5.41 10.83 -2.70
N GLU A 78 -5.03 11.88 -3.41
CA GLU A 78 -4.34 13.02 -2.82
C GLU A 78 -5.18 13.68 -1.71
N HIS A 79 -6.46 13.92 -1.97
CA HIS A 79 -7.36 14.46 -0.94
C HIS A 79 -7.45 13.56 0.29
N ALA A 80 -7.53 12.24 0.09
CA ALA A 80 -7.56 11.29 1.21
C ALA A 80 -6.26 11.31 2.03
N LEU A 81 -5.11 11.43 1.39
CA LEU A 81 -3.81 11.49 2.07
C LEU A 81 -3.60 12.84 2.78
N ASN A 82 -3.99 13.95 2.16
CA ASN A 82 -3.88 15.29 2.74
C ASN A 82 -4.69 15.48 4.04
N MET A 83 -5.62 14.58 4.34
CA MET A 83 -6.35 14.60 5.61
C MET A 83 -5.47 14.24 6.81
N HIS A 84 -4.33 13.56 6.58
CA HIS A 84 -3.49 12.98 7.64
C HIS A 84 -2.02 13.36 7.53
N SER A 85 -1.56 13.75 6.33
CA SER A 85 -0.14 13.94 6.04
C SER A 85 0.09 15.08 5.08
N VAL A 86 1.31 15.61 5.06
CA VAL A 86 1.79 16.45 3.96
C VAL A 86 2.03 15.54 2.77
N VAL A 87 1.42 15.84 1.62
CA VAL A 87 1.54 15.04 0.39
C VAL A 87 2.46 15.72 -0.58
N GLU A 88 3.54 15.03 -0.95
CA GLU A 88 4.44 15.42 -2.02
C GLU A 88 4.23 14.53 -3.24
N LYS A 89 4.11 15.14 -4.43
CA LYS A 89 3.92 14.42 -5.69
C LYS A 89 5.24 14.18 -6.40
N PHE A 90 5.33 13.05 -7.08
CA PHE A 90 6.46 12.73 -7.96
C PHE A 90 5.96 12.14 -9.29
N ASN A 91 6.72 12.34 -10.36
CA ASN A 91 6.41 11.84 -11.71
C ASN A 91 7.32 10.67 -12.10
N THR A 92 8.51 10.60 -11.53
CA THR A 92 9.50 9.54 -11.83
C THR A 92 10.02 8.91 -10.53
N THR A 93 10.60 7.72 -10.66
CA THR A 93 11.23 7.04 -9.51
C THR A 93 12.42 7.83 -8.97
N GLU A 94 13.17 8.49 -9.85
CA GLU A 94 14.30 9.34 -9.51
C GLU A 94 13.86 10.56 -8.72
N GLU A 95 12.73 11.17 -9.10
CA GLU A 95 12.13 12.28 -8.35
C GLU A 95 11.70 11.82 -6.95
N LEU A 96 11.04 10.66 -6.82
CA LEU A 96 10.70 10.06 -5.52
C LEU A 96 11.95 9.91 -4.64
N ILE A 97 13.05 9.38 -5.18
CA ILE A 97 14.29 9.21 -4.44
C ILE A 97 14.83 10.56 -3.95
N ASN A 98 14.81 11.59 -4.81
CA ASN A 98 15.29 12.91 -4.42
C ASN A 98 14.44 13.58 -3.35
N LEU A 99 13.12 13.51 -3.45
CA LEU A 99 12.19 14.02 -2.44
C LEU A 99 12.36 13.29 -1.11
N SER A 100 12.48 11.99 -1.16
CA SER A 100 12.59 11.15 0.04
C SER A 100 13.94 11.25 0.75
N LYS A 101 15.03 11.65 0.08
CA LYS A 101 16.35 11.79 0.70
C LYS A 101 16.36 12.71 1.92
N LEU A 102 15.54 13.75 1.91
CA LEU A 102 15.42 14.70 3.04
C LEU A 102 14.60 14.12 4.21
N THR A 103 13.76 13.11 3.95
CA THR A 103 12.78 12.57 4.91
C THR A 103 12.85 11.05 5.08
N LEU A 104 13.82 10.38 4.44
CA LEU A 104 14.03 8.91 4.52
C LEU A 104 14.20 8.38 5.94
N GLN A 105 14.57 9.25 6.87
CA GLN A 105 14.69 8.95 8.29
C GLN A 105 13.33 8.84 9.01
N LEU A 106 12.23 9.23 8.34
CA LEU A 106 10.91 9.24 8.91
C LEU A 106 10.00 8.22 8.23
N PRO A 107 9.15 7.52 9.00
CA PRO A 107 8.12 6.64 8.44
C PRO A 107 7.21 7.40 7.50
N SER A 108 6.96 6.86 6.32
CA SER A 108 6.18 7.50 5.27
C SER A 108 5.26 6.52 4.54
N LEU A 109 4.16 7.02 4.01
CA LEU A 109 3.30 6.29 3.09
C LEU A 109 3.66 6.68 1.65
N ILE A 110 4.07 5.71 0.85
CA ILE A 110 4.52 5.90 -0.53
C ILE A 110 3.54 5.21 -1.47
N CYS A 111 2.73 5.98 -2.17
CA CYS A 111 1.72 5.48 -3.08
C CYS A 111 2.23 5.53 -4.53
N ILE A 112 2.48 4.38 -5.14
CA ILE A 112 3.10 4.27 -6.46
C ILE A 112 2.16 3.63 -7.49
N ASN A 113 2.22 4.13 -8.72
CA ASN A 113 1.59 3.48 -9.86
C ASN A 113 2.58 2.51 -10.51
N ILE A 114 2.34 1.21 -10.34
CA ILE A 114 3.25 0.15 -10.81
C ILE A 114 3.50 0.15 -12.34
N LYS A 115 2.73 0.94 -13.11
CA LYS A 115 2.91 1.07 -14.56
C LYS A 115 3.99 2.08 -14.94
N THR A 116 4.14 3.13 -14.16
CA THR A 116 5.03 4.26 -14.44
C THR A 116 6.40 4.09 -13.81
N ILE A 117 6.50 3.16 -12.85
CA ILE A 117 7.69 3.01 -12.01
C ILE A 117 8.77 2.17 -12.70
N ASN A 118 10.02 2.58 -12.54
CA ASN A 118 11.18 1.78 -12.90
C ASN A 118 11.47 0.77 -11.79
N ILE A 119 11.15 -0.51 -12.02
CA ILE A 119 11.27 -1.57 -11.01
C ILE A 119 12.70 -1.73 -10.46
N PRO A 120 13.77 -1.84 -11.27
CA PRO A 120 15.15 -1.90 -10.78
C PRO A 120 15.51 -0.73 -9.86
N VAL A 121 15.12 0.49 -10.23
CA VAL A 121 15.40 1.70 -9.42
C VAL A 121 14.62 1.68 -8.12
N LEU A 122 13.35 1.26 -8.17
CA LEU A 122 12.52 1.13 -6.97
C LEU A 122 13.04 0.05 -6.00
N LEU A 123 13.51 -1.09 -6.51
CA LEU A 123 14.13 -2.13 -5.69
C LEU A 123 15.39 -1.62 -4.97
N ASN A 124 16.16 -0.77 -5.63
CA ASN A 124 17.32 -0.14 -5.00
C ASN A 124 16.89 0.87 -3.92
N PHE A 125 15.86 1.65 -4.19
CA PHE A 125 15.26 2.58 -3.23
C PHE A 125 14.76 1.87 -1.96
N PHE A 126 14.26 0.63 -2.05
CA PHE A 126 13.79 -0.14 -0.89
C PHE A 126 14.87 -0.36 0.18
N LYS A 127 16.14 -0.37 -0.19
CA LYS A 127 17.28 -0.49 0.75
C LYS A 127 17.42 0.72 1.66
N GLU A 128 16.90 1.86 1.22
CA GLU A 128 16.97 3.14 1.93
C GLU A 128 15.66 3.50 2.63
N CYS A 129 14.57 2.73 2.41
CA CYS A 129 13.29 2.97 3.04
C CYS A 129 13.38 2.81 4.56
N HIS A 130 12.76 3.74 5.29
CA HIS A 130 12.58 3.57 6.73
C HIS A 130 11.77 2.29 6.99
N ARG A 131 12.20 1.49 7.99
CA ARG A 131 11.60 0.19 8.30
C ARG A 131 10.09 0.23 8.58
N ASP A 132 9.58 1.34 9.09
CA ASP A 132 8.16 1.54 9.37
C ASP A 132 7.41 2.24 8.22
N SER A 133 8.07 2.49 7.09
CA SER A 133 7.39 3.01 5.88
C SER A 133 6.56 1.92 5.20
N ILE A 134 5.58 2.36 4.42
CA ILE A 134 4.73 1.48 3.60
C ILE A 134 4.78 1.93 2.16
N VAL A 135 4.98 0.99 1.25
CA VAL A 135 4.71 1.20 -0.17
C VAL A 135 3.34 0.61 -0.51
N LEU A 136 2.46 1.47 -1.00
CA LEU A 136 1.10 1.15 -1.41
C LEU A 136 0.98 1.17 -2.92
N ILE A 137 0.45 0.11 -3.50
CA ILE A 137 0.29 -0.07 -4.94
C ILE A 137 -1.20 -0.25 -5.27
N PRO A 138 -1.87 0.77 -5.83
CA PRO A 138 -3.26 0.65 -6.24
C PRO A 138 -3.39 -0.14 -7.55
N PHE A 139 -4.57 -0.71 -7.77
CA PHE A 139 -4.93 -1.40 -9.01
C PHE A 139 -4.03 -2.57 -9.39
N LEU A 140 -3.63 -3.34 -8.40
CA LEU A 140 -2.65 -4.42 -8.51
C LEU A 140 -2.94 -5.40 -9.67
N ARG A 141 -4.19 -5.77 -9.87
CA ARG A 141 -4.63 -6.74 -10.89
C ARG A 141 -5.23 -6.10 -12.15
N LYS A 142 -5.00 -4.81 -12.40
CA LYS A 142 -5.50 -4.15 -13.61
C LYS A 142 -4.97 -4.78 -14.90
N SER A 143 -3.74 -5.34 -14.88
CA SER A 143 -3.13 -6.06 -15.99
C SER A 143 -2.25 -7.21 -15.51
N LYS A 144 -1.92 -8.16 -16.42
CA LYS A 144 -0.94 -9.23 -16.16
C LYS A 144 0.46 -8.65 -15.87
N ILE A 145 0.81 -7.55 -16.54
CA ILE A 145 2.10 -6.86 -16.36
C ILE A 145 2.18 -6.30 -14.95
N ASN A 146 1.14 -5.58 -14.48
CA ASN A 146 1.11 -5.05 -13.11
C ASN A 146 1.32 -6.17 -12.08
N TYR A 147 0.63 -7.30 -12.26
CA TYR A 147 0.74 -8.40 -11.32
C TYR A 147 2.11 -9.11 -11.38
N LYS A 148 2.75 -9.14 -12.55
CA LYS A 148 4.14 -9.62 -12.71
C LYS A 148 5.10 -8.70 -11.96
N SER A 149 4.99 -7.38 -12.13
CA SER A 149 5.79 -6.39 -11.42
C SER A 149 5.59 -6.46 -9.90
N TRP A 150 4.34 -6.64 -9.44
CA TRP A 150 4.05 -6.91 -8.03
C TRP A 150 4.81 -8.11 -7.48
N ASN A 151 4.83 -9.23 -8.22
CA ASN A 151 5.57 -10.42 -7.79
C ASN A 151 7.07 -10.18 -7.70
N GLN A 152 7.63 -9.32 -8.56
CA GLN A 152 9.04 -8.92 -8.47
C GLN A 152 9.30 -8.06 -7.21
N LEU A 153 8.45 -7.08 -6.95
CA LEU A 153 8.59 -6.19 -5.78
C LEU A 153 8.47 -6.95 -4.46
N LYS A 154 7.44 -7.78 -4.30
CA LYS A 154 7.26 -8.55 -3.06
C LYS A 154 8.35 -9.59 -2.80
N SER A 155 9.06 -10.04 -3.85
CA SER A 155 10.17 -11.00 -3.70
C SER A 155 11.49 -10.33 -3.28
N SER A 156 11.58 -8.99 -3.29
CA SER A 156 12.75 -8.26 -2.80
C SER A 156 13.15 -8.68 -1.39
N THR A 157 14.45 -8.79 -1.13
CA THR A 157 15.00 -9.11 0.19
C THR A 157 14.63 -8.08 1.24
N GLU A 158 14.47 -6.82 0.83
CA GLU A 158 14.12 -5.71 1.71
C GLU A 158 12.66 -5.75 2.19
N VAL A 159 11.78 -6.43 1.44
CA VAL A 159 10.37 -6.57 1.81
C VAL A 159 10.21 -7.72 2.80
N SER A 160 9.87 -7.41 4.03
CA SER A 160 9.57 -8.41 5.06
C SER A 160 8.13 -8.92 4.98
N VAL A 161 7.16 -8.02 4.87
CA VAL A 161 5.74 -8.42 4.75
C VAL A 161 5.13 -7.82 3.50
N SER A 162 4.40 -8.62 2.75
CA SER A 162 3.55 -8.13 1.67
C SER A 162 2.11 -8.58 1.84
N ILE A 163 1.16 -7.68 1.55
CA ILE A 163 -0.27 -7.96 1.64
C ILE A 163 -0.93 -7.62 0.29
N ASP A 164 -1.62 -8.61 -0.27
CA ASP A 164 -2.42 -8.49 -1.47
C ASP A 164 -3.90 -8.51 -1.08
N THR A 165 -4.62 -7.41 -1.33
CA THR A 165 -6.06 -7.29 -1.05
C THR A 165 -6.90 -7.26 -2.33
N TYR A 166 -6.41 -7.83 -3.42
CA TYR A 166 -6.97 -7.77 -4.76
C TYR A 166 -6.79 -6.41 -5.46
N ASN A 167 -7.25 -5.33 -4.86
CA ASN A 167 -7.14 -3.98 -5.41
C ASN A 167 -5.84 -3.29 -5.00
N TRP A 168 -5.32 -3.62 -3.82
CA TRP A 168 -4.16 -3.00 -3.22
C TRP A 168 -3.06 -4.02 -2.96
N GLY A 169 -1.81 -3.62 -3.24
CA GLY A 169 -0.62 -4.26 -2.73
C GLY A 169 0.01 -3.38 -1.67
N LEU A 170 0.36 -3.94 -0.52
CA LEU A 170 1.10 -3.25 0.54
C LEU A 170 2.42 -3.97 0.74
N LEU A 171 3.51 -3.20 0.82
CA LEU A 171 4.86 -3.69 1.12
C LEU A 171 5.35 -3.02 2.39
N PHE A 172 5.91 -3.82 3.29
CA PHE A 172 6.46 -3.40 4.58
C PHE A 172 7.93 -3.84 4.69
N PHE A 173 8.73 -3.05 5.39
CA PHE A 173 10.19 -3.20 5.50
C PHE A 173 10.64 -3.51 6.94
N ARG A 174 9.76 -3.98 7.80
CA ARG A 174 9.97 -4.18 9.24
C ARG A 174 10.98 -5.28 9.50
N THR A 175 12.11 -4.94 10.10
CA THR A 175 13.23 -5.85 10.33
C THR A 175 12.95 -6.94 11.38
N GLU A 176 12.00 -6.68 12.29
CA GLU A 176 11.55 -7.62 13.30
C GLU A 176 10.53 -8.66 12.80
N GLN A 177 10.10 -8.54 11.53
CA GLN A 177 9.15 -9.48 10.93
C GLN A 177 9.86 -10.49 10.04
N LEU A 178 9.44 -11.74 10.11
CA LEU A 178 9.84 -12.76 9.14
C LEU A 178 9.26 -12.41 7.77
N LYS A 179 9.93 -12.88 6.72
CA LYS A 179 9.45 -12.67 5.35
C LYS A 179 8.18 -13.48 5.09
N GLU A 180 7.05 -12.79 4.96
CA GLU A 180 5.75 -13.41 4.76
C GLU A 180 4.92 -12.69 3.70
N HIS A 181 4.08 -13.45 3.02
CA HIS A 181 3.20 -12.96 1.96
C HIS A 181 1.76 -13.34 2.27
N PHE A 182 0.90 -12.33 2.44
CA PHE A 182 -0.50 -12.53 2.75
C PHE A 182 -1.40 -12.15 1.59
N THR A 183 -2.48 -12.90 1.43
CA THR A 183 -3.60 -12.55 0.56
C THR A 183 -4.82 -12.41 1.45
N ILE A 184 -5.32 -11.16 1.60
CA ILE A 184 -6.34 -10.80 2.60
C ILE A 184 -7.57 -10.27 1.89
N ARG A 185 -8.75 -10.76 2.26
CA ARG A 185 -10.04 -10.19 1.85
C ARG A 185 -10.35 -8.94 2.66
N LEU A 186 -10.77 -7.88 1.96
CA LEU A 186 -11.35 -6.67 2.56
C LEU A 186 -12.86 -6.71 2.46
#